data_89381c957d2391492ad84587228ad0cb
#
_entry.id   89381c957d2391492ad84587228ad0cb
#
_cell.length_a   1.000
_cell.length_b   1.000
_cell.length_c   1.000
_cell.angle_alpha   90.00
_cell.angle_beta   90.00
_cell.angle_gamma   90.00
#
_symmetry.space_group_name_H-M   'P 1'
#
loop_
_entity.id
_entity.type
_entity.pdbx_description
1 polymer ?
#
loop_
_entity_poly.entity_id
_entity_poly.type
_entity_poly.pdbx_seq_one_letter_code
_entity_poly.pdbx_strand_id
1 'polypeptide(L)'
;LGDKANGNSQYGVTIGDRASTGKGANAIAIGLMAKTSNEKVGGNSQTAVGVASYADGEGASAFGATANATGALATAVGRNSKALEKSASAFGDSASASAWGATALGVGSSAKADNSIAVGSQAVTEGRESTALGRRSYAGAQSATALGTGANASAIVSTAVGNGAKASEVGASALGNTAEASGRGSMAFGYASKASAVDALATGSNANASSMNAV
;
A
#
# COMPACT_ATOMS: atom_id res chain seq x y z
N LEU A 1 25.22 21.41 10.12
CA LEU A 1 26.54 20.87 10.42
C LEU A 1 26.89 19.77 9.41
N GLY A 2 27.99 19.91 8.71
CA GLY A 2 28.47 18.98 7.68
C GLY A 2 29.09 19.75 6.51
N ASP A 3 29.99 19.07 5.74
CA ASP A 3 30.57 19.68 4.54
C ASP A 3 29.46 19.90 3.50
N LYS A 4 29.40 21.09 2.91
CA LYS A 4 28.37 21.50 1.93
C LYS A 4 26.92 21.36 2.42
N ALA A 5 26.67 21.32 3.73
CA ALA A 5 25.31 21.39 4.25
C ALA A 5 24.66 22.76 3.88
N ASN A 6 23.43 22.73 3.34
CA ASN A 6 22.74 23.93 2.86
C ASN A 6 21.38 24.08 3.54
N GLY A 7 21.30 24.98 4.53
CA GLY A 7 20.08 25.28 5.28
C GLY A 7 19.41 26.56 4.79
N ASN A 8 18.41 26.45 3.91
CA ASN A 8 17.63 27.58 3.41
C ASN A 8 16.26 27.75 4.10
N SER A 9 15.90 26.84 5.00
CA SER A 9 14.63 26.87 5.71
C SER A 9 14.65 27.85 6.88
N GLN A 10 13.60 28.65 7.01
CA GLN A 10 13.36 29.40 8.25
C GLN A 10 13.03 28.42 9.37
N TYR A 11 13.74 28.47 10.49
CA TYR A 11 13.64 27.53 11.62
C TYR A 11 13.93 26.07 11.25
N GLY A 12 14.79 25.83 10.24
CA GLY A 12 15.15 24.50 9.77
C GLY A 12 16.32 23.88 10.52
N VAL A 13 16.41 22.55 10.49
CA VAL A 13 17.54 21.76 10.97
C VAL A 13 18.20 21.06 9.78
N THR A 14 19.51 21.32 9.57
CA THR A 14 20.29 20.70 8.48
C THR A 14 21.56 20.10 9.06
N ILE A 15 21.66 18.77 9.04
CA ILE A 15 22.79 18.02 9.60
C ILE A 15 23.22 16.91 8.64
N GLY A 16 24.47 16.91 8.21
CA GLY A 16 25.06 15.90 7.34
C GLY A 16 25.76 16.49 6.13
N ASP A 17 26.72 15.76 5.55
CA ASP A 17 27.38 16.18 4.33
C ASP A 17 26.35 16.29 3.20
N ARG A 18 26.36 17.41 2.48
CA ARG A 18 25.39 17.74 1.41
C ARG A 18 23.92 17.63 1.81
N ALA A 19 23.60 17.63 3.11
CA ALA A 19 22.21 17.74 3.55
C ALA A 19 21.63 19.11 3.11
N SER A 20 20.38 19.16 2.71
CA SER A 20 19.76 20.40 2.22
C SER A 20 18.31 20.53 2.68
N THR A 21 18.00 21.66 3.35
CA THR A 21 16.63 22.10 3.55
C THR A 21 16.30 23.17 2.50
N GLY A 22 15.13 23.06 1.89
CA GLY A 22 14.65 24.05 0.96
C GLY A 22 14.20 25.37 1.61
N LYS A 23 13.48 26.23 0.86
CA LYS A 23 13.08 27.59 1.31
C LYS A 23 11.87 27.65 2.25
N GLY A 24 11.21 26.53 2.55
CA GLY A 24 10.04 26.48 3.46
C GLY A 24 10.41 26.77 4.92
N ALA A 25 9.39 26.85 5.76
CA ALA A 25 9.59 26.95 7.20
C ALA A 25 9.58 25.56 7.87
N ASN A 26 10.29 25.43 9.00
CA ASN A 26 10.29 24.24 9.86
C ASN A 26 10.73 22.93 9.18
N ALA A 27 11.62 23.00 8.20
CA ALA A 27 12.11 21.80 7.51
C ALA A 27 13.28 21.14 8.26
N ILE A 28 13.31 19.81 8.28
CA ILE A 28 14.37 19.01 8.92
C ILE A 28 15.01 18.12 7.88
N ALA A 29 16.34 18.23 7.67
CA ALA A 29 17.14 17.36 6.83
C ALA A 29 18.33 16.81 7.62
N ILE A 30 18.32 15.54 7.96
CA ILE A 30 19.37 14.88 8.76
C ILE A 30 19.89 13.63 8.05
N GLY A 31 21.17 13.64 7.69
CA GLY A 31 21.83 12.53 7.02
C GLY A 31 22.62 12.95 5.79
N LEU A 32 23.54 12.11 5.33
CA LEU A 32 24.29 12.34 4.09
C LEU A 32 23.29 12.50 2.94
N MET A 33 23.34 13.63 2.22
CA MET A 33 22.44 13.99 1.12
C MET A 33 20.93 13.96 1.46
N ALA A 34 20.54 13.99 2.75
CA ALA A 34 19.17 14.13 3.14
C ALA A 34 18.61 15.46 2.58
N LYS A 35 17.42 15.44 2.00
CA LYS A 35 16.88 16.60 1.30
C LYS A 35 15.39 16.83 1.60
N THR A 36 15.05 18.07 1.94
CA THR A 36 13.68 18.57 1.80
C THR A 36 13.65 19.54 0.63
N SER A 37 12.67 19.44 -0.23
CA SER A 37 12.54 20.30 -1.42
C SER A 37 11.47 21.36 -1.22
N ASN A 38 11.66 22.49 -1.88
CA ASN A 38 10.79 23.65 -1.82
C ASN A 38 10.68 24.35 -3.15
N GLU A 39 10.46 23.62 -4.19
CA GLU A 39 10.15 24.27 -5.47
C GLU A 39 8.72 24.82 -5.49
N LYS A 40 7.84 24.31 -4.63
CA LYS A 40 6.47 24.84 -4.49
C LYS A 40 6.40 25.82 -3.31
N VAL A 41 6.02 27.05 -3.58
CA VAL A 41 5.72 28.06 -2.58
C VAL A 41 4.63 27.51 -1.64
N GLY A 42 4.93 27.38 -0.35
CA GLY A 42 4.00 26.91 0.69
C GLY A 42 4.34 25.58 1.32
N GLY A 43 5.38 24.84 0.85
CA GLY A 43 5.81 23.57 1.46
C GLY A 43 6.49 23.78 2.82
N ASN A 44 5.74 23.69 3.92
CA ASN A 44 6.25 23.80 5.28
C ASN A 44 6.32 22.43 5.98
N SER A 45 7.17 22.32 6.99
CA SER A 45 7.22 21.21 7.94
C SER A 45 7.60 19.84 7.33
N GLN A 46 8.46 19.84 6.29
CA GLN A 46 9.00 18.57 5.78
C GLN A 46 10.05 18.01 6.71
N THR A 47 10.11 16.68 6.79
CA THR A 47 11.13 15.97 7.57
C THR A 47 11.78 14.88 6.72
N ALA A 48 13.10 14.98 6.50
CA ALA A 48 13.91 13.98 5.80
C ALA A 48 15.03 13.52 6.72
N VAL A 49 14.98 12.27 7.20
CA VAL A 49 15.96 11.70 8.10
C VAL A 49 16.49 10.38 7.54
N GLY A 50 17.76 10.35 7.20
CA GLY A 50 18.43 9.18 6.63
C GLY A 50 19.31 9.52 5.44
N VAL A 51 20.17 8.60 5.03
CA VAL A 51 21.04 8.79 3.86
C VAL A 51 20.18 8.93 2.60
N ALA A 52 20.34 10.01 1.87
CA ALA A 52 19.60 10.32 0.64
C ALA A 52 18.06 10.25 0.81
N SER A 53 17.56 10.46 2.03
CA SER A 53 16.10 10.60 2.26
C SER A 53 15.57 11.87 1.60
N TYR A 54 14.34 11.82 1.10
CA TYR A 54 13.74 12.93 0.35
C TYR A 54 12.29 13.18 0.78
N ALA A 55 11.99 14.38 1.25
CA ALA A 55 10.65 14.84 1.59
C ALA A 55 10.33 16.12 0.80
N ASP A 56 9.37 16.07 -0.13
CA ASP A 56 9.03 17.18 -1.03
C ASP A 56 7.64 17.79 -0.78
N GLY A 57 6.65 16.96 -0.43
CA GLY A 57 5.30 17.45 -0.17
C GLY A 57 5.19 18.31 1.10
N GLU A 58 4.22 19.20 1.15
CA GLU A 58 3.87 19.92 2.36
C GLU A 58 3.55 18.95 3.51
N GLY A 59 4.19 19.09 4.67
CA GLY A 59 4.04 18.19 5.80
C GLY A 59 4.54 16.77 5.54
N ALA A 60 5.29 16.52 4.47
CA ALA A 60 5.80 15.18 4.15
C ALA A 60 6.90 14.74 5.11
N SER A 61 6.95 13.44 5.40
CA SER A 61 7.91 12.84 6.31
C SER A 61 8.58 11.62 5.69
N ALA A 62 9.91 11.64 5.56
CA ALA A 62 10.72 10.55 5.02
C ALA A 62 11.77 10.11 6.04
N PHE A 63 11.64 8.88 6.55
CA PHE A 63 12.54 8.29 7.54
C PHE A 63 13.17 7.00 7.02
N GLY A 64 14.46 7.00 6.80
CA GLY A 64 15.22 5.83 6.33
C GLY A 64 16.12 6.16 5.14
N ALA A 65 17.08 5.29 4.87
CA ALA A 65 17.95 5.46 3.72
C ALA A 65 17.12 5.39 2.42
N THR A 66 17.25 6.40 1.58
CA THR A 66 16.52 6.54 0.31
C THR A 66 14.98 6.53 0.44
N ALA A 67 14.45 6.80 1.65
CA ALA A 67 13.02 6.99 1.84
C ALA A 67 12.55 8.23 1.06
N ASN A 68 11.41 8.13 0.39
CA ASN A 68 10.89 9.15 -0.51
C ASN A 68 9.42 9.47 -0.22
N ALA A 69 9.14 10.68 0.27
CA ALA A 69 7.81 11.20 0.55
C ALA A 69 7.57 12.48 -0.29
N THR A 70 6.96 12.33 -1.46
CA THR A 70 6.73 13.44 -2.41
C THR A 70 5.31 14.00 -2.37
N GLY A 71 4.34 13.24 -1.91
CA GLY A 71 2.98 13.74 -1.74
C GLY A 71 2.82 14.67 -0.54
N ALA A 72 1.90 15.62 -0.60
CA ALA A 72 1.52 16.41 0.55
C ALA A 72 0.96 15.52 1.67
N LEU A 73 1.39 15.72 2.90
CA LEU A 73 1.05 14.91 4.07
C LEU A 73 1.45 13.42 3.92
N ALA A 74 2.35 13.11 3.01
CA ALA A 74 2.82 11.74 2.80
C ALA A 74 3.84 11.32 3.86
N THR A 75 3.81 10.03 4.22
CA THR A 75 4.75 9.46 5.19
C THR A 75 5.43 8.23 4.62
N ALA A 76 6.75 8.26 4.49
CA ALA A 76 7.58 7.13 4.04
C ALA A 76 8.57 6.74 5.13
N VAL A 77 8.43 5.54 5.69
CA VAL A 77 9.28 5.02 6.77
C VAL A 77 9.88 3.67 6.38
N GLY A 78 11.18 3.60 6.33
CA GLY A 78 11.93 2.40 5.95
C GLY A 78 12.90 2.67 4.79
N ARG A 79 13.89 1.79 4.63
CA ARG A 79 14.82 1.88 3.51
C ARG A 79 14.07 1.73 2.20
N ASN A 80 14.30 2.62 1.22
CA ASN A 80 13.66 2.59 -0.10
C ASN A 80 12.12 2.74 -0.06
N SER A 81 11.52 3.12 1.06
CA SER A 81 10.06 3.34 1.14
C SER A 81 9.63 4.51 0.26
N LYS A 82 8.44 4.44 -0.31
CA LYS A 82 7.91 5.44 -1.25
C LYS A 82 6.47 5.80 -0.92
N ALA A 83 6.21 7.07 -0.61
CA ALA A 83 4.88 7.65 -0.44
C ALA A 83 4.75 8.83 -1.42
N LEU A 84 4.15 8.58 -2.59
CA LEU A 84 4.32 9.46 -3.75
C LEU A 84 3.18 10.47 -3.92
N GLU A 85 1.99 10.14 -3.46
CA GLU A 85 0.79 10.96 -3.63
C GLU A 85 0.29 11.50 -2.29
N LYS A 86 -0.63 12.49 -2.37
CA LYS A 86 -1.19 13.15 -1.18
C LYS A 86 -1.77 12.13 -0.20
N SER A 87 -1.41 12.30 1.09
CA SER A 87 -1.83 11.44 2.21
C SER A 87 -1.45 9.97 2.07
N ALA A 88 -0.49 9.65 1.19
CA ALA A 88 0.03 8.30 1.06
C ALA A 88 0.90 7.92 2.27
N SER A 89 0.82 6.66 2.69
CA SER A 89 1.56 6.14 3.84
C SER A 89 2.27 4.84 3.50
N ALA A 90 3.61 4.82 3.55
CA ALA A 90 4.44 3.67 3.23
C ALA A 90 5.35 3.31 4.41
N PHE A 91 5.17 2.15 5.01
CA PHE A 91 5.94 1.67 6.15
C PHE A 91 6.57 0.30 5.87
N GLY A 92 7.87 0.24 5.83
CA GLY A 92 8.64 -0.99 5.61
C GLY A 92 9.73 -0.81 4.56
N ASP A 93 10.69 -1.73 4.53
CA ASP A 93 11.70 -1.75 3.48
C ASP A 93 11.02 -1.94 2.11
N SER A 94 11.31 -1.05 1.18
CA SER A 94 10.75 -1.06 -0.17
C SER A 94 9.20 -1.03 -0.24
N ALA A 95 8.53 -0.59 0.83
CA ALA A 95 7.08 -0.36 0.81
C ALA A 95 6.73 0.79 -0.14
N SER A 96 5.65 0.68 -0.92
CA SER A 96 5.25 1.66 -1.91
C SER A 96 3.76 1.99 -1.85
N ALA A 97 3.42 3.23 -1.48
CA ALA A 97 2.09 3.80 -1.56
C ALA A 97 2.12 4.88 -2.65
N SER A 98 1.61 4.56 -3.84
CA SER A 98 1.79 5.38 -5.04
C SER A 98 0.55 6.11 -5.54
N ALA A 99 -0.55 6.06 -4.77
CA ALA A 99 -1.79 6.72 -5.10
C ALA A 99 -2.35 7.54 -3.93
N TRP A 100 -3.35 8.37 -4.17
CA TRP A 100 -3.99 9.23 -3.18
C TRP A 100 -4.58 8.42 -2.01
N GLY A 101 -4.21 8.78 -0.77
CA GLY A 101 -4.71 8.11 0.43
C GLY A 101 -4.32 6.63 0.54
N ALA A 102 -3.39 6.14 -0.29
CA ALA A 102 -2.95 4.76 -0.28
C ALA A 102 -2.11 4.43 0.97
N THR A 103 -2.27 3.23 1.50
CA THR A 103 -1.50 2.73 2.64
C THR A 103 -0.79 1.43 2.30
N ALA A 104 0.53 1.40 2.41
CA ALA A 104 1.37 0.21 2.23
C ALA A 104 2.16 -0.06 3.52
N LEU A 105 1.89 -1.18 4.18
CA LEU A 105 2.56 -1.57 5.43
C LEU A 105 3.15 -2.98 5.32
N GLY A 106 4.46 -3.07 5.33
CA GLY A 106 5.21 -4.33 5.25
C GLY A 106 6.32 -4.29 4.21
N VAL A 107 7.27 -5.21 4.32
CA VAL A 107 8.40 -5.31 3.37
C VAL A 107 7.87 -5.59 1.96
N GLY A 108 8.18 -4.71 1.00
CA GLY A 108 7.77 -4.83 -0.38
C GLY A 108 6.25 -4.77 -0.62
N SER A 109 5.48 -4.26 0.36
CA SER A 109 4.04 -4.02 0.15
C SER A 109 3.81 -2.92 -0.88
N SER A 110 2.72 -3.01 -1.65
CA SER A 110 2.46 -2.08 -2.75
C SER A 110 0.97 -1.72 -2.85
N ALA A 111 0.64 -0.46 -2.51
CA ALA A 111 -0.69 0.12 -2.66
C ALA A 111 -0.69 1.10 -3.84
N LYS A 112 -1.29 0.67 -4.97
CA LYS A 112 -1.17 1.36 -6.27
C LYS A 112 -2.40 2.19 -6.65
N ALA A 113 -3.50 2.05 -5.93
CA ALA A 113 -4.75 2.72 -6.26
C ALA A 113 -5.26 3.60 -5.12
N ASP A 114 -6.11 4.57 -5.45
CA ASP A 114 -6.65 5.52 -4.48
C ASP A 114 -7.39 4.82 -3.33
N ASN A 115 -7.14 5.27 -2.11
CA ASN A 115 -7.73 4.76 -0.88
C ASN A 115 -7.55 3.24 -0.69
N SER A 116 -6.53 2.65 -1.32
CA SER A 116 -6.25 1.22 -1.17
C SER A 116 -5.32 0.92 0.00
N ILE A 117 -5.47 -0.26 0.59
CA ILE A 117 -4.73 -0.68 1.78
C ILE A 117 -4.03 -2.01 1.52
N ALA A 118 -2.70 -2.02 1.50
CA ALA A 118 -1.86 -3.21 1.36
C ALA A 118 -1.05 -3.45 2.63
N VAL A 119 -1.42 -4.44 3.43
CA VAL A 119 -0.76 -4.77 4.71
C VAL A 119 -0.23 -6.19 4.71
N GLY A 120 1.06 -6.32 4.89
CA GLY A 120 1.77 -7.60 4.89
C GLY A 120 2.94 -7.59 3.91
N SER A 121 3.93 -8.46 4.14
CA SER A 121 5.06 -8.58 3.21
C SER A 121 4.57 -8.98 1.82
N GLN A 122 4.92 -8.18 0.81
CA GLN A 122 4.54 -8.38 -0.59
C GLN A 122 3.01 -8.36 -0.84
N ALA A 123 2.22 -7.76 0.06
CA ALA A 123 0.81 -7.50 -0.19
C ALA A 123 0.65 -6.46 -1.31
N VAL A 124 -0.33 -6.63 -2.19
CA VAL A 124 -0.54 -5.76 -3.35
C VAL A 124 -2.02 -5.39 -3.50
N THR A 125 -2.27 -4.10 -3.70
CA THR A 125 -3.57 -3.57 -4.12
C THR A 125 -3.45 -2.80 -5.43
N GLU A 126 -4.33 -3.09 -6.39
CA GLU A 126 -4.39 -2.39 -7.69
C GLU A 126 -5.75 -1.75 -7.96
N GLY A 127 -6.78 -2.14 -7.21
CA GLY A 127 -8.11 -1.56 -7.31
C GLY A 127 -8.33 -0.39 -6.37
N ARG A 128 -9.11 0.60 -6.78
CA ARG A 128 -9.57 1.68 -5.88
C ARG A 128 -10.34 1.09 -4.71
N GLU A 129 -10.13 1.65 -3.51
CA GLU A 129 -10.85 1.23 -2.30
C GLU A 129 -10.67 -0.26 -1.98
N SER A 130 -9.62 -0.89 -2.53
CA SER A 130 -9.33 -2.31 -2.29
C SER A 130 -8.50 -2.52 -1.05
N THR A 131 -8.63 -3.70 -0.43
CA THR A 131 -7.90 -4.07 0.78
C THR A 131 -7.24 -5.42 0.62
N ALA A 132 -5.92 -5.47 0.78
CA ALA A 132 -5.12 -6.69 0.83
C ALA A 132 -4.43 -6.80 2.18
N LEU A 133 -4.81 -7.78 3.01
CA LEU A 133 -4.24 -8.01 4.32
C LEU A 133 -3.70 -9.44 4.43
N GLY A 134 -2.39 -9.56 4.50
CA GLY A 134 -1.69 -10.85 4.61
C GLY A 134 -0.46 -10.89 3.71
N ARG A 135 0.48 -11.79 4.00
CA ARG A 135 1.66 -11.98 3.15
C ARG A 135 1.24 -12.42 1.75
N ARG A 136 1.69 -11.70 0.71
CA ARG A 136 1.36 -11.97 -0.70
C ARG A 136 -0.14 -11.96 -1.00
N SER A 137 -0.94 -11.28 -0.19
CA SER A 137 -2.35 -11.05 -0.52
C SER A 137 -2.47 -10.11 -1.72
N TYR A 138 -3.49 -10.30 -2.55
CA TYR A 138 -3.71 -9.54 -3.76
C TYR A 138 -5.19 -9.11 -3.89
N ALA A 139 -5.43 -7.81 -3.96
CA ALA A 139 -6.73 -7.22 -4.23
C ALA A 139 -6.64 -6.38 -5.52
N GLY A 140 -7.03 -7.00 -6.65
CA GLY A 140 -6.71 -6.53 -8.00
C GLY A 140 -7.71 -5.55 -8.61
N ALA A 141 -8.93 -5.46 -8.08
CA ALA A 141 -9.98 -4.65 -8.68
C ALA A 141 -10.69 -3.77 -7.65
N GLN A 142 -11.52 -2.85 -8.15
CA GLN A 142 -12.25 -1.89 -7.31
C GLN A 142 -13.05 -2.60 -6.22
N SER A 143 -12.93 -2.09 -4.99
CA SER A 143 -13.61 -2.60 -3.78
C SER A 143 -13.36 -4.10 -3.51
N ALA A 144 -12.27 -4.66 -4.04
CA ALA A 144 -11.88 -6.04 -3.77
C ALA A 144 -11.26 -6.17 -2.37
N THR A 145 -11.55 -7.29 -1.69
CA THR A 145 -11.03 -7.58 -0.36
C THR A 145 -10.32 -8.93 -0.33
N ALA A 146 -9.02 -8.94 -0.05
CA ALA A 146 -8.20 -10.14 0.09
C ALA A 146 -7.62 -10.22 1.51
N LEU A 147 -8.07 -11.16 2.32
CA LEU A 147 -7.65 -11.34 3.70
C LEU A 147 -7.08 -12.75 3.93
N GLY A 148 -5.79 -12.82 4.15
CA GLY A 148 -5.06 -14.07 4.41
C GLY A 148 -3.79 -14.18 3.57
N THR A 149 -2.89 -15.10 3.95
CA THR A 149 -1.67 -15.36 3.19
C THR A 149 -2.02 -15.89 1.80
N GLY A 150 -1.57 -15.20 0.74
CA GLY A 150 -1.84 -15.59 -0.64
C GLY A 150 -3.32 -15.52 -1.06
N ALA A 151 -4.19 -14.86 -0.26
CA ALA A 151 -5.56 -14.60 -0.67
C ALA A 151 -5.58 -13.73 -1.94
N ASN A 152 -6.47 -14.04 -2.87
CA ASN A 152 -6.56 -13.39 -4.18
C ASN A 152 -8.01 -13.00 -4.50
N ALA A 153 -8.30 -11.70 -4.46
CA ALA A 153 -9.55 -11.09 -4.88
C ALA A 153 -9.27 -10.24 -6.13
N SER A 154 -9.45 -10.81 -7.31
CA SER A 154 -9.00 -10.19 -8.57
C SER A 154 -10.09 -9.45 -9.34
N ALA A 155 -11.36 -9.60 -8.97
CA ALA A 155 -12.48 -8.98 -9.66
C ALA A 155 -13.18 -7.91 -8.81
N ILE A 156 -13.99 -7.08 -9.46
CA ILE A 156 -14.74 -5.98 -8.82
C ILE A 156 -15.67 -6.53 -7.73
N VAL A 157 -15.62 -5.93 -6.54
CA VAL A 157 -16.43 -6.28 -5.35
C VAL A 157 -16.23 -7.76 -4.95
N SER A 158 -15.11 -8.37 -5.31
CA SER A 158 -14.81 -9.74 -4.91
C SER A 158 -14.21 -9.81 -3.51
N THR A 159 -14.48 -10.91 -2.80
CA THR A 159 -14.00 -11.12 -1.42
C THR A 159 -13.31 -12.48 -1.29
N ALA A 160 -12.04 -12.50 -0.94
CA ALA A 160 -11.25 -13.70 -0.69
C ALA A 160 -10.72 -13.69 0.75
N VAL A 161 -11.22 -14.57 1.61
CA VAL A 161 -10.83 -14.67 3.01
C VAL A 161 -10.33 -16.07 3.33
N GLY A 162 -9.09 -16.18 3.70
CA GLY A 162 -8.43 -17.45 4.02
C GLY A 162 -7.08 -17.60 3.34
N ASN A 163 -6.27 -18.56 3.80
CA ASN A 163 -5.01 -18.86 3.15
C ASN A 163 -5.27 -19.42 1.75
N GLY A 164 -4.74 -18.78 0.72
CA GLY A 164 -4.90 -19.18 -0.67
C GLY A 164 -6.34 -19.12 -1.21
N ALA A 165 -7.27 -18.46 -0.51
CA ALA A 165 -8.63 -18.25 -1.01
C ALA A 165 -8.61 -17.44 -2.32
N LYS A 166 -9.49 -17.76 -3.27
CA LYS A 166 -9.57 -17.11 -4.59
C LYS A 166 -11.00 -16.70 -4.93
N ALA A 167 -11.19 -15.41 -5.24
CA ALA A 167 -12.42 -14.85 -5.75
C ALA A 167 -12.10 -14.12 -7.05
N SER A 168 -12.40 -14.70 -8.20
CA SER A 168 -11.90 -14.28 -9.50
C SER A 168 -12.94 -13.64 -10.42
N GLU A 169 -14.20 -13.63 -10.02
CA GLU A 169 -15.29 -13.05 -10.78
C GLU A 169 -16.04 -11.98 -10.00
N VAL A 170 -16.77 -11.10 -10.72
CA VAL A 170 -17.49 -9.96 -10.13
C VAL A 170 -18.48 -10.43 -9.06
N GLY A 171 -18.37 -9.86 -7.87
CA GLY A 171 -19.22 -10.20 -6.72
C GLY A 171 -18.96 -11.58 -6.11
N ALA A 172 -17.92 -12.30 -6.57
CA ALA A 172 -17.59 -13.62 -6.03
C ALA A 172 -17.07 -13.52 -4.60
N SER A 173 -17.42 -14.50 -3.75
CA SER A 173 -17.00 -14.58 -2.36
C SER A 173 -16.43 -15.96 -2.02
N ALA A 174 -15.15 -16.02 -1.68
CA ALA A 174 -14.44 -17.25 -1.28
C ALA A 174 -13.99 -17.10 0.19
N LEU A 175 -14.59 -17.87 1.10
CA LEU A 175 -14.30 -17.87 2.53
C LEU A 175 -13.88 -19.25 3.00
N GLY A 176 -12.60 -19.41 3.26
CA GLY A 176 -12.00 -20.66 3.72
C GLY A 176 -10.60 -20.86 3.18
N ASN A 177 -9.81 -21.71 3.82
CA ASN A 177 -8.52 -22.08 3.29
C ASN A 177 -8.70 -22.73 1.92
N THR A 178 -8.03 -22.22 0.89
CA THR A 178 -8.11 -22.63 -0.51
C THR A 178 -9.52 -22.67 -1.12
N ALA A 179 -10.48 -21.94 -0.55
CA ALA A 179 -11.81 -21.79 -1.14
C ALA A 179 -11.71 -21.07 -2.50
N GLU A 180 -12.52 -21.45 -3.49
CA GLU A 180 -12.47 -20.92 -4.85
C GLU A 180 -13.88 -20.54 -5.33
N ALA A 181 -14.12 -19.25 -5.54
CA ALA A 181 -15.33 -18.70 -6.12
C ALA A 181 -14.98 -18.11 -7.49
N SER A 182 -15.26 -18.84 -8.56
CA SER A 182 -14.88 -18.50 -9.93
C SER A 182 -16.07 -18.27 -10.87
N GLY A 183 -17.29 -18.35 -10.37
CA GLY A 183 -18.48 -17.88 -11.06
C GLY A 183 -18.85 -16.46 -10.64
N ARG A 184 -19.48 -15.69 -11.54
CA ARG A 184 -20.04 -14.37 -11.22
C ARG A 184 -21.09 -14.51 -10.11
N GLY A 185 -20.98 -13.72 -9.04
CA GLY A 185 -21.88 -13.79 -7.90
C GLY A 185 -21.76 -15.07 -7.07
N SER A 186 -20.84 -15.97 -7.39
CA SER A 186 -20.69 -17.25 -6.71
C SER A 186 -20.15 -17.13 -5.29
N MET A 187 -20.49 -18.06 -4.42
CA MET A 187 -20.06 -18.11 -3.03
C MET A 187 -19.49 -19.49 -2.68
N ALA A 188 -18.25 -19.53 -2.21
CA ALA A 188 -17.58 -20.75 -1.78
C ALA A 188 -17.19 -20.61 -0.30
N PHE A 189 -17.89 -21.31 0.60
CA PHE A 189 -17.71 -21.23 2.05
C PHE A 189 -17.27 -22.59 2.62
N GLY A 190 -16.03 -22.66 3.04
CA GLY A 190 -15.45 -23.85 3.65
C GLY A 190 -14.05 -24.16 3.12
N TYR A 191 -13.38 -25.12 3.78
CA TYR A 191 -12.08 -25.60 3.34
C TYR A 191 -12.19 -26.22 1.94
N ALA A 192 -11.39 -25.76 0.99
CA ALA A 192 -11.32 -26.24 -0.39
C ALA A 192 -12.68 -26.30 -1.13
N SER A 193 -13.65 -25.50 -0.68
CA SER A 193 -14.95 -25.37 -1.37
C SER A 193 -14.79 -24.70 -2.74
N LYS A 194 -15.62 -25.10 -3.72
CA LYS A 194 -15.58 -24.57 -5.09
C LYS A 194 -16.96 -24.20 -5.58
N ALA A 195 -17.13 -22.94 -5.99
CA ALA A 195 -18.34 -22.45 -6.64
C ALA A 195 -17.94 -21.86 -8.01
N SER A 196 -18.17 -22.63 -9.08
CA SER A 196 -17.62 -22.31 -10.40
C SER A 196 -18.63 -21.75 -11.40
N ALA A 197 -19.93 -21.92 -11.14
CA ALA A 197 -20.96 -21.39 -12.01
C ALA A 197 -21.55 -20.08 -11.48
N VAL A 198 -22.26 -19.37 -12.34
CA VAL A 198 -22.95 -18.12 -11.99
C VAL A 198 -23.94 -18.35 -10.86
N ASP A 199 -23.89 -17.51 -9.82
CA ASP A 199 -24.74 -17.52 -8.63
C ASP A 199 -24.75 -18.86 -7.88
N ALA A 200 -23.71 -19.70 -8.06
CA ALA A 200 -23.57 -20.98 -7.37
C ALA A 200 -23.12 -20.77 -5.90
N LEU A 201 -23.65 -21.58 -5.00
CA LEU A 201 -23.30 -21.60 -3.58
C LEU A 201 -22.72 -22.96 -3.18
N ALA A 202 -21.44 -23.01 -2.82
CA ALA A 202 -20.77 -24.20 -2.27
C ALA A 202 -20.52 -23.99 -0.77
N THR A 203 -21.23 -24.70 0.08
CA THR A 203 -21.10 -24.57 1.54
C THR A 203 -20.66 -25.88 2.17
N GLY A 204 -19.52 -25.84 2.88
CA GLY A 204 -18.94 -27.00 3.54
C GLY A 204 -17.55 -27.34 3.02
N SER A 205 -16.83 -28.19 3.76
CA SER A 205 -15.51 -28.67 3.34
C SER A 205 -15.60 -29.49 2.07
N ASN A 206 -14.78 -29.15 1.06
CA ASN A 206 -14.75 -29.77 -0.27
C ASN A 206 -16.09 -29.73 -1.03
N ALA A 207 -17.04 -28.87 -0.63
CA ALA A 207 -18.28 -28.66 -1.35
C ALA A 207 -17.99 -28.18 -2.78
N ASN A 208 -18.77 -28.65 -3.76
CA ASN A 208 -18.59 -28.28 -5.17
C ASN A 208 -19.94 -27.95 -5.82
N ALA A 209 -20.12 -26.69 -6.21
CA ALA A 209 -21.27 -26.17 -6.92
C ALA A 209 -20.84 -25.73 -8.31
N SER A 210 -21.12 -26.57 -9.33
CA SER A 210 -20.65 -26.37 -10.71
C SER A 210 -21.77 -26.07 -11.72
N SER A 211 -23.03 -26.03 -11.27
CA SER A 211 -24.17 -25.64 -12.09
C SER A 211 -24.72 -24.29 -11.65
N MET A 212 -25.37 -23.58 -12.58
CA MET A 212 -26.02 -22.30 -12.28
C MET A 212 -27.04 -22.46 -11.15
N ASN A 213 -27.03 -21.59 -10.16
CA ASN A 213 -27.87 -21.62 -8.97
C ASN A 213 -27.75 -22.92 -8.14
N ALA A 214 -26.67 -23.70 -8.31
CA ALA A 214 -26.40 -24.87 -7.48
C ALA A 214 -26.09 -24.48 -6.03
N VAL A 215 -26.52 -25.34 -5.09
CA VAL A 215 -26.25 -25.20 -3.66
C VAL A 215 -25.51 -26.46 -3.19
#